data_7a211ecca1c0745e513396cbe6b70b1b
#
_entry.id   7a211ecca1c0745e513396cbe6b70b1b
#
_cell.length_a   1.000
_cell.length_b   1.000
_cell.length_c   1.000
_cell.angle_alpha   90.00
_cell.angle_beta   90.00
_cell.angle_gamma   90.00
#
_symmetry.space_group_name_H-M   'P 1'
#
loop_
_entity.id
_entity.type
_entity.pdbx_description
1 polymer ?
#
loop_
_entity_poly.entity_id
_entity_poly.type
_entity_poly.pdbx_seq_one_letter_code
_entity_poly.pdbx_strand_id
1 'polypeptide(L)'
;MKNYYVGVVEDRNDPDKLGRFRVRVLGLHPIETNILPTSDLPWATVVVPSGGNSGLGMTPPFFVEGTWVYVTYRDEDKQEPLIHGALPGQPSEAGEIKENVGFRDPKGVYPTVANQSDVNELARGVEDAANPTARENKRRTSVATSDFDGFDIPTVGANLSVSGSSGSTFDMPTILAGTYAPVYPFNHVFQSETGHVLEFDDTTDKRRIQLTHAAGSYLEYSNDGTLVSHVISEKFDVVNSNLFAFTGGDTIQTIDGSLKVKVNRSDTAGNHYDIEVGSGANINIMVRGGDLNMNVKGNVNQFIDGDMNASMDNLRLDASNKITMSAGGVIKIDGGSVDIDGDPIDLN
;
A
#
# COMPACT_ATOMS: atom_id res chain seq x y z
N MET A 1 28.08 26.77 -35.67
CA MET A 1 28.12 26.01 -34.39
C MET A 1 26.84 26.32 -33.66
N LYS A 2 26.01 25.35 -33.33
CA LYS A 2 24.80 25.63 -32.55
C LYS A 2 25.22 26.09 -31.13
N ASN A 3 24.79 27.29 -30.74
CA ASN A 3 25.07 27.80 -29.42
C ASN A 3 24.15 27.14 -28.42
N TYR A 4 24.68 26.71 -27.29
CA TYR A 4 23.96 26.17 -26.16
C TYR A 4 23.83 27.26 -25.10
N TYR A 5 22.67 27.33 -24.48
CA TYR A 5 22.33 28.33 -23.49
C TYR A 5 21.82 27.66 -22.23
N VAL A 6 21.91 28.35 -21.13
CA VAL A 6 21.28 27.99 -19.87
C VAL A 6 20.07 28.88 -19.67
N GLY A 7 18.97 28.32 -19.23
CA GLY A 7 17.76 29.06 -18.92
C GLY A 7 17.09 28.54 -17.67
N VAL A 8 16.10 29.29 -17.20
CA VAL A 8 15.26 28.92 -16.04
C VAL A 8 13.81 28.86 -16.48
N VAL A 9 13.11 27.80 -16.09
CA VAL A 9 11.69 27.63 -16.34
C VAL A 9 10.90 28.64 -15.48
N GLU A 10 10.06 29.46 -16.10
CA GLU A 10 9.21 30.43 -15.41
C GLU A 10 7.72 30.11 -15.49
N ASP A 11 7.28 29.38 -16.52
CA ASP A 11 5.88 28.98 -16.67
C ASP A 11 5.77 27.64 -17.40
N ARG A 12 4.94 26.77 -16.90
CA ARG A 12 4.61 25.45 -17.44
C ARG A 12 3.14 25.27 -17.82
N ASN A 13 2.34 26.31 -17.65
CA ASN A 13 0.91 26.27 -17.92
C ASN A 13 0.64 26.53 -19.42
N ASP A 14 1.12 25.63 -20.27
CA ASP A 14 0.92 25.70 -21.70
C ASP A 14 -0.57 25.66 -22.06
N PRO A 15 -1.14 26.71 -22.67
CA PRO A 15 -2.57 26.78 -22.98
C PRO A 15 -3.01 25.73 -23.99
N ASP A 16 -2.09 25.31 -24.88
CA ASP A 16 -2.37 24.30 -25.89
C ASP A 16 -2.16 22.87 -25.39
N LYS A 17 -1.67 22.71 -24.13
CA LYS A 17 -1.39 21.39 -23.48
C LYS A 17 -0.40 20.52 -24.27
N LEU A 18 0.58 21.14 -24.91
CA LEU A 18 1.62 20.47 -25.70
C LEU A 18 2.86 20.12 -24.87
N GLY A 19 2.85 20.40 -23.55
CA GLY A 19 3.98 20.15 -22.66
C GLY A 19 5.17 21.07 -22.88
N ARG A 20 4.90 22.30 -23.33
CA ARG A 20 5.91 23.35 -23.54
C ARG A 20 6.09 24.18 -22.25
N PHE A 21 7.20 24.88 -22.19
CA PHE A 21 7.59 25.71 -21.05
C PHE A 21 8.03 27.09 -21.49
N ARG A 22 7.78 28.13 -20.70
CA ARG A 22 8.40 29.42 -20.89
C ARG A 22 9.72 29.44 -20.12
N VAL A 23 10.79 29.77 -20.84
CA VAL A 23 12.15 29.72 -20.30
C VAL A 23 12.81 31.08 -20.47
N ARG A 24 13.29 31.66 -19.39
CA ARG A 24 14.17 32.83 -19.45
C ARG A 24 15.60 32.37 -19.67
N VAL A 25 16.18 32.73 -20.80
CA VAL A 25 17.51 32.28 -21.21
C VAL A 25 18.56 33.31 -20.82
N LEU A 26 19.56 32.87 -20.05
CA LEU A 26 20.65 33.71 -19.58
C LEU A 26 21.47 34.25 -20.73
N GLY A 27 21.76 35.55 -20.69
CA GLY A 27 22.55 36.25 -21.70
C GLY A 27 21.82 36.58 -23.01
N LEU A 28 20.55 36.12 -23.16
CA LEU A 28 19.68 36.49 -24.25
C LEU A 28 18.49 37.33 -23.80
N HIS A 29 17.84 36.91 -22.74
CA HIS A 29 16.68 37.62 -22.21
C HIS A 29 17.11 38.52 -21.03
N PRO A 30 16.53 39.74 -20.92
CA PRO A 30 16.69 40.56 -19.71
C PRO A 30 16.27 39.79 -18.49
N ILE A 31 16.97 40.00 -17.38
CA ILE A 31 16.62 39.36 -16.09
C ILE A 31 15.34 40.00 -15.52
N GLU A 32 15.15 41.27 -15.75
CA GLU A 32 14.04 42.06 -15.22
C GLU A 32 12.72 41.72 -15.94
N THR A 33 11.74 41.25 -15.16
CA THR A 33 10.41 40.87 -15.67
C THR A 33 9.56 42.06 -16.12
N ASN A 34 9.90 43.30 -15.69
CA ASN A 34 9.26 44.53 -16.16
C ASN A 34 9.75 44.93 -17.57
N ILE A 35 10.91 44.46 -18.02
CA ILE A 35 11.43 44.70 -19.36
C ILE A 35 10.94 43.61 -20.33
N LEU A 36 10.99 42.35 -19.91
CA LEU A 36 10.46 41.20 -20.65
C LEU A 36 9.62 40.34 -19.72
N PRO A 37 8.29 40.53 -19.69
CA PRO A 37 7.40 39.74 -18.90
C PRO A 37 7.48 38.22 -19.20
N THR A 38 7.23 37.38 -18.25
CA THR A 38 7.17 35.92 -18.43
C THR A 38 6.17 35.54 -19.55
N SER A 39 5.04 36.28 -19.64
CA SER A 39 4.01 36.10 -20.67
C SER A 39 4.53 36.26 -22.10
N ASP A 40 5.61 37.02 -22.30
CA ASP A 40 6.15 37.37 -23.59
C ASP A 40 7.32 36.48 -24.01
N LEU A 41 7.75 35.57 -23.10
CA LEU A 41 8.76 34.58 -23.45
C LEU A 41 8.17 33.55 -24.44
N PRO A 42 8.96 33.11 -25.45
CA PRO A 42 8.50 32.07 -26.36
C PRO A 42 8.33 30.73 -25.65
N TRP A 43 7.38 29.92 -26.12
CA TRP A 43 7.17 28.58 -25.64
C TRP A 43 8.26 27.63 -26.14
N ALA A 44 9.01 27.05 -25.22
CA ALA A 44 10.06 26.07 -25.47
C ALA A 44 9.51 24.66 -25.57
N THR A 45 9.86 23.94 -26.61
CA THR A 45 9.53 22.52 -26.75
C THR A 45 10.60 21.66 -26.08
N VAL A 46 10.18 20.61 -25.37
CA VAL A 46 11.12 19.68 -24.75
C VAL A 46 11.50 18.57 -25.72
N VAL A 47 12.80 18.33 -25.85
CA VAL A 47 13.33 17.17 -26.57
C VAL A 47 13.13 15.94 -25.66
N VAL A 48 12.15 15.10 -25.99
CA VAL A 48 11.89 13.89 -25.23
C VAL A 48 12.86 12.77 -25.63
N PRO A 49 13.22 11.87 -24.71
CA PRO A 49 13.99 10.67 -25.03
C PRO A 49 13.28 9.80 -26.07
N SER A 50 14.03 8.99 -26.82
CA SER A 50 13.49 8.11 -27.86
C SER A 50 12.39 7.15 -27.41
N GLY A 51 12.22 6.94 -26.11
CA GLY A 51 11.13 6.16 -25.50
C GLY A 51 9.86 6.96 -25.16
N GLY A 52 9.80 8.26 -25.51
CA GLY A 52 8.63 9.09 -25.21
C GLY A 52 8.12 9.79 -26.46
N ASN A 53 6.90 9.47 -26.91
CA ASN A 53 6.28 10.14 -28.05
C ASN A 53 4.75 9.91 -28.03
N SER A 54 3.99 10.88 -28.60
CA SER A 54 2.53 10.77 -28.77
C SER A 54 1.75 10.41 -27.50
N GLY A 55 2.16 10.97 -26.36
CA GLY A 55 1.55 10.69 -25.05
C GLY A 55 2.05 9.42 -24.37
N LEU A 56 2.98 8.69 -24.98
CA LEU A 56 3.65 7.54 -24.38
C LEU A 56 4.92 7.97 -23.64
N GLY A 57 5.29 7.23 -22.60
CA GLY A 57 6.41 7.54 -21.74
C GLY A 57 6.04 8.55 -20.65
N MET A 58 7.02 9.32 -20.18
CA MET A 58 6.86 10.29 -19.10
C MET A 58 6.56 11.67 -19.65
N THR A 59 5.27 12.03 -19.75
CA THR A 59 4.80 13.31 -20.30
C THR A 59 3.67 13.90 -19.44
N PRO A 60 3.62 15.24 -19.21
CA PRO A 60 4.69 16.21 -19.46
C PRO A 60 5.92 15.95 -18.59
N PRO A 61 7.11 16.47 -18.97
CA PRO A 61 8.29 16.38 -18.12
C PRO A 61 8.08 17.04 -16.75
N PHE A 62 8.75 16.54 -15.72
CA PHE A 62 8.65 17.06 -14.35
C PHE A 62 9.47 18.35 -14.11
N PHE A 63 9.47 19.27 -15.07
CA PHE A 63 10.05 20.58 -14.83
C PHE A 63 9.08 21.46 -14.06
N VAL A 64 9.55 22.02 -12.98
CA VAL A 64 8.85 23.02 -12.19
C VAL A 64 9.44 24.39 -12.44
N GLU A 65 8.69 25.43 -12.10
CA GLU A 65 9.21 26.80 -12.14
C GLU A 65 10.45 26.90 -11.23
N GLY A 66 11.52 27.53 -11.72
CA GLY A 66 12.82 27.58 -11.05
C GLY A 66 13.81 26.50 -11.54
N THR A 67 13.36 25.49 -12.29
CA THR A 67 14.25 24.47 -12.85
C THR A 67 15.21 25.08 -13.86
N TRP A 68 16.51 24.81 -13.68
CA TRP A 68 17.52 25.18 -14.67
C TRP A 68 17.53 24.18 -15.81
N VAL A 69 17.57 24.68 -17.05
CA VAL A 69 17.47 23.86 -18.24
C VAL A 69 18.51 24.23 -19.27
N TYR A 70 18.87 23.24 -20.09
CA TYR A 70 19.79 23.40 -21.23
C TYR A 70 19.01 23.62 -22.51
N VAL A 71 19.25 24.76 -23.19
CA VAL A 71 18.42 25.26 -24.29
C VAL A 71 19.24 25.45 -25.57
N THR A 72 18.67 25.08 -26.71
CA THR A 72 19.10 25.48 -28.06
C THR A 72 17.93 26.07 -28.79
N TYR A 73 18.17 26.62 -29.99
CA TYR A 73 17.14 27.18 -30.86
C TYR A 73 17.13 26.48 -32.22
N ARG A 74 15.93 26.30 -32.78
CA ARG A 74 15.76 25.75 -34.14
C ARG A 74 15.94 26.81 -35.19
N ASP A 75 15.65 28.05 -34.85
CA ASP A 75 15.66 29.24 -35.73
C ASP A 75 16.81 30.19 -35.40
N GLU A 76 17.15 31.04 -36.37
CA GLU A 76 18.19 32.09 -36.21
C GLU A 76 17.70 33.24 -35.33
N ASP A 77 16.39 33.55 -35.39
CA ASP A 77 15.76 34.63 -34.64
C ASP A 77 15.52 34.27 -33.17
N LYS A 78 15.85 33.04 -32.78
CA LYS A 78 15.74 32.54 -31.39
C LYS A 78 14.32 32.61 -30.78
N GLN A 79 13.32 32.33 -31.62
CA GLN A 79 11.93 32.28 -31.22
C GLN A 79 11.41 30.84 -31.01
N GLU A 80 12.18 29.83 -31.46
CA GLU A 80 11.84 28.42 -31.29
C GLU A 80 12.82 27.67 -30.36
N PRO A 81 12.75 27.91 -29.05
CA PRO A 81 13.64 27.25 -28.09
C PRO A 81 13.32 25.77 -27.92
N LEU A 82 14.40 24.98 -27.75
CA LEU A 82 14.35 23.55 -27.44
C LEU A 82 15.03 23.29 -26.11
N ILE A 83 14.34 22.66 -25.17
CA ILE A 83 14.89 22.19 -23.89
C ILE A 83 15.42 20.78 -24.09
N HIS A 84 16.70 20.55 -23.77
CA HIS A 84 17.35 19.25 -23.87
C HIS A 84 17.33 18.47 -22.54
N GLY A 85 17.13 19.14 -21.42
CA GLY A 85 17.07 18.54 -20.10
C GLY A 85 17.26 19.55 -18.98
N ALA A 86 17.11 19.10 -17.74
CA ALA A 86 17.42 19.88 -16.56
C ALA A 86 18.93 19.90 -16.29
N LEU A 87 19.39 20.99 -15.70
CA LEU A 87 20.73 21.13 -15.15
C LEU A 87 20.60 21.13 -13.62
N PRO A 88 21.02 20.07 -12.92
CA PRO A 88 21.05 20.08 -11.48
C PRO A 88 22.05 21.12 -10.96
N GLY A 89 21.66 21.86 -9.94
CA GLY A 89 22.45 22.91 -9.35
C GLY A 89 22.58 22.74 -7.83
N GLN A 90 23.47 23.54 -7.27
CA GLN A 90 23.58 23.75 -5.83
C GLN A 90 23.67 25.25 -5.61
N PRO A 91 22.63 25.91 -5.07
CA PRO A 91 22.67 27.32 -4.81
C PRO A 91 23.75 27.65 -3.76
N SER A 92 24.51 28.70 -4.02
CA SER A 92 25.55 29.18 -3.10
C SER A 92 24.98 29.94 -1.90
N GLU A 93 23.79 30.53 -2.11
CA GLU A 93 23.11 31.36 -1.09
C GLU A 93 21.60 31.07 -1.11
N ALA A 94 21.00 31.10 0.07
CA ALA A 94 19.54 31.03 0.21
C ALA A 94 18.89 32.28 -0.36
N GLY A 95 17.89 32.11 -1.23
CA GLY A 95 17.05 33.25 -1.69
C GLY A 95 17.67 34.12 -2.76
N GLU A 96 18.52 33.61 -3.66
CA GLU A 96 19.02 34.33 -4.83
C GLU A 96 17.89 34.73 -5.81
N ILE A 97 16.70 34.16 -5.66
CA ILE A 97 15.53 34.49 -6.48
C ILE A 97 14.79 35.65 -5.83
N LYS A 98 15.03 36.83 -6.34
CA LYS A 98 14.38 38.06 -5.88
C LYS A 98 13.10 38.35 -6.63
N GLU A 99 12.12 38.91 -5.90
CA GLU A 99 10.92 39.46 -6.50
C GLU A 99 11.29 40.49 -7.59
N ASN A 100 10.63 40.42 -8.76
CA ASN A 100 10.87 41.22 -9.95
C ASN A 100 12.15 40.90 -10.77
N VAL A 101 12.84 39.83 -10.50
CA VAL A 101 13.91 39.31 -11.34
C VAL A 101 13.35 38.18 -12.23
N GLY A 102 13.94 37.95 -13.40
CA GLY A 102 13.48 36.95 -14.34
C GLY A 102 13.52 35.51 -13.81
N PHE A 103 14.42 35.24 -12.92
CA PHE A 103 14.54 33.91 -12.31
C PHE A 103 13.62 33.81 -11.10
N ARG A 104 12.46 33.22 -11.31
CA ARG A 104 11.42 33.11 -10.29
C ARG A 104 11.09 31.66 -10.02
N ASP A 105 11.04 31.32 -8.74
CA ASP A 105 10.46 30.09 -8.23
C ASP A 105 9.21 30.43 -7.41
N PRO A 106 8.07 30.67 -8.06
CA PRO A 106 6.85 31.11 -7.38
C PRO A 106 6.27 30.07 -6.42
N LYS A 107 6.70 28.81 -6.55
CA LYS A 107 6.26 27.70 -5.69
C LYS A 107 7.25 27.39 -4.58
N GLY A 108 8.42 27.99 -4.56
CA GLY A 108 9.46 27.72 -3.58
C GLY A 108 9.96 26.27 -3.62
N VAL A 109 9.99 25.64 -4.80
CA VAL A 109 10.40 24.24 -4.98
C VAL A 109 11.91 24.12 -5.14
N TYR A 110 12.55 25.16 -5.64
CA TYR A 110 14.00 25.22 -5.80
C TYR A 110 14.69 25.20 -4.43
N PRO A 111 15.88 24.58 -4.30
CA PRO A 111 16.62 24.58 -3.04
C PRO A 111 16.85 25.99 -2.52
N THR A 112 16.36 26.28 -1.32
CA THR A 112 16.45 27.60 -0.67
C THR A 112 17.52 27.67 0.41
N VAL A 113 18.14 26.54 0.73
CA VAL A 113 19.17 26.43 1.78
C VAL A 113 20.54 26.26 1.12
N ALA A 114 21.52 27.01 1.56
CA ALA A 114 22.91 26.84 1.15
C ALA A 114 23.36 25.39 1.38
N ASN A 115 24.12 24.84 0.45
CA ASN A 115 24.57 23.45 0.39
C ASN A 115 23.49 22.38 0.10
N GLN A 116 22.25 22.76 -0.13
CA GLN A 116 21.24 21.85 -0.68
C GLN A 116 21.45 21.68 -2.18
N SER A 117 21.38 20.45 -2.69
CA SER A 117 21.52 20.17 -4.11
C SER A 117 20.19 19.71 -4.71
N ASP A 118 20.06 19.74 -6.06
CA ASP A 118 18.92 19.19 -6.79
C ASP A 118 18.86 17.65 -6.73
N VAL A 119 19.88 17.00 -6.19
CA VAL A 119 19.82 15.57 -5.90
C VAL A 119 18.78 15.35 -4.81
N ASN A 120 17.82 14.47 -5.09
CA ASN A 120 16.74 14.17 -4.16
C ASN A 120 17.28 13.80 -2.78
N GLU A 121 16.70 14.37 -1.72
CA GLU A 121 17.14 14.12 -0.33
C GLU A 121 17.14 12.65 0.04
N LEU A 122 16.19 11.89 -0.49
CA LEU A 122 16.10 10.46 -0.25
C LEU A 122 17.22 9.70 -0.97
N ALA A 123 17.62 10.17 -2.14
CA ALA A 123 18.74 9.60 -2.89
C ALA A 123 20.10 9.88 -2.21
N ARG A 124 20.21 10.96 -1.42
CA ARG A 124 21.40 11.25 -0.63
C ARG A 124 21.60 10.35 0.58
N GLY A 125 20.54 9.65 0.99
CA GLY A 125 20.59 8.67 2.08
C GLY A 125 20.58 9.27 3.48
N VAL A 126 20.78 8.41 4.46
CA VAL A 126 20.73 8.78 5.89
C VAL A 126 22.00 9.50 6.39
N GLU A 127 23.08 9.42 5.66
CA GLU A 127 24.36 10.05 6.06
C GLU A 127 24.36 11.57 5.85
N ASP A 128 23.46 12.09 5.02
CA ASP A 128 23.27 13.53 4.86
C ASP A 128 22.42 14.10 6.00
N ALA A 129 23.00 14.09 7.21
CA ALA A 129 22.35 14.57 8.43
C ALA A 129 22.03 16.08 8.41
N ALA A 130 22.49 16.82 7.39
CA ALA A 130 22.31 18.28 7.36
C ALA A 130 20.87 18.70 7.05
N ASN A 131 20.05 17.84 6.42
CA ASN A 131 18.66 18.13 6.07
C ASN A 131 17.73 16.90 6.00
N PRO A 132 17.60 16.10 7.03
CA PRO A 132 16.49 15.18 7.06
C PRO A 132 15.22 15.99 7.24
N THR A 133 14.36 16.08 6.22
CA THR A 133 13.00 16.54 6.51
C THR A 133 12.38 15.55 7.47
N ALA A 134 11.87 16.04 8.59
CA ALA A 134 11.25 15.19 9.61
C ALA A 134 10.14 14.28 9.02
N ARG A 135 9.57 14.69 7.90
CA ARG A 135 8.54 13.97 7.15
C ARG A 135 9.12 12.76 6.38
N GLU A 136 10.26 12.91 5.74
CA GLU A 136 10.91 11.83 5.00
C GLU A 136 11.46 10.75 5.94
N ASN A 137 12.10 11.16 7.00
CA ASN A 137 12.55 10.25 8.04
C ASN A 137 11.37 9.49 8.67
N LYS A 138 10.27 10.18 8.98
CA LYS A 138 9.09 9.57 9.55
C LYS A 138 8.44 8.54 8.61
N ARG A 139 8.44 8.81 7.31
CA ARG A 139 7.88 7.91 6.29
C ARG A 139 8.64 6.60 6.17
N ARG A 140 9.92 6.56 6.55
CA ARG A 140 10.84 5.46 6.27
C ARG A 140 11.33 4.69 7.47
N THR A 141 11.41 5.34 8.61
CA THR A 141 11.73 4.67 9.87
C THR A 141 10.51 4.00 10.50
N SER A 142 9.31 4.39 10.08
CA SER A 142 8.06 3.95 10.70
C SER A 142 7.43 2.70 10.11
N VAL A 143 8.07 2.08 9.11
CA VAL A 143 7.49 0.90 8.44
C VAL A 143 7.20 -0.25 9.41
N ALA A 144 7.86 -0.30 10.55
CA ALA A 144 7.81 -1.53 11.31
C ALA A 144 7.13 -1.46 12.67
N THR A 145 7.20 -0.36 13.36
CA THR A 145 6.74 -0.35 14.76
C THR A 145 5.82 0.80 15.10
N SER A 146 5.96 1.95 14.47
CA SER A 146 5.15 3.13 14.80
C SER A 146 3.81 3.20 14.08
N ASP A 147 3.64 2.52 12.95
CA ASP A 147 2.37 2.45 12.24
C ASP A 147 1.34 1.59 12.99
N PHE A 148 1.83 0.80 13.94
CA PHE A 148 1.03 0.00 14.87
C PHE A 148 1.01 0.57 16.30
N ASP A 149 1.65 1.72 16.54
CA ASP A 149 1.54 2.44 17.80
C ASP A 149 0.09 2.93 18.01
N GLY A 150 -0.64 2.22 18.82
CA GLY A 150 -2.05 2.44 19.12
C GLY A 150 -2.96 1.29 18.74
N PHE A 151 -2.46 0.28 18.03
CA PHE A 151 -3.10 -1.01 17.96
C PHE A 151 -2.44 -1.92 19.00
N ASP A 152 -3.19 -2.28 20.05
CA ASP A 152 -2.90 -3.48 20.81
C ASP A 152 -2.98 -4.66 19.83
N ILE A 153 -1.85 -5.01 19.20
CA ILE A 153 -1.75 -6.27 18.48
C ILE A 153 -1.90 -7.34 19.55
N PRO A 154 -3.01 -8.05 19.60
CA PRO A 154 -3.19 -9.04 20.63
C PRO A 154 -2.08 -10.04 20.49
N THR A 155 -1.24 -10.17 21.51
CA THR A 155 -0.30 -11.28 21.59
C THR A 155 -1.15 -12.55 21.68
N VAL A 156 -1.06 -13.33 20.65
CA VAL A 156 -1.94 -14.41 20.36
C VAL A 156 -1.16 -15.69 20.52
N GLY A 157 -1.03 -16.28 21.57
CA GLY A 157 -0.41 -17.58 21.74
C GLY A 157 -1.31 -18.60 22.37
N ALA A 158 -1.16 -19.80 21.98
CA ALA A 158 -1.61 -21.07 22.53
C ALA A 158 -2.85 -21.72 21.91
N ASN A 159 -2.66 -22.97 21.65
CA ASN A 159 -3.57 -23.94 21.12
C ASN A 159 -4.99 -23.85 21.67
N LEU A 160 -5.98 -23.77 20.81
CA LEU A 160 -7.38 -24.02 21.17
C LEU A 160 -7.49 -25.42 21.69
N SER A 161 -7.63 -25.55 22.99
CA SER A 161 -7.97 -26.83 23.60
C SER A 161 -9.50 -26.97 23.62
N VAL A 162 -10.01 -28.00 23.00
CA VAL A 162 -11.45 -28.32 22.96
C VAL A 162 -12.01 -28.68 24.34
N SER A 163 -11.18 -28.92 25.31
CA SER A 163 -11.56 -29.27 26.66
C SER A 163 -11.58 -28.08 27.64
N GLY A 164 -12.36 -27.04 27.31
CA GLY A 164 -12.87 -26.09 28.29
C GLY A 164 -11.91 -25.17 29.00
N SER A 165 -10.67 -25.04 28.59
CA SER A 165 -9.73 -24.09 29.15
C SER A 165 -9.35 -22.96 28.21
N SER A 166 -9.56 -21.81 28.71
CA SER A 166 -9.06 -20.48 28.39
C SER A 166 -8.04 -20.35 27.27
N GLY A 167 -8.44 -19.65 26.21
CA GLY A 167 -7.59 -18.73 25.57
C GLY A 167 -6.70 -19.28 24.49
N SER A 168 -7.21 -19.20 23.26
CA SER A 168 -6.30 -19.15 22.13
C SER A 168 -5.90 -17.71 21.91
N THR A 169 -4.70 -17.60 21.53
CA THR A 169 -4.09 -16.40 21.12
C THR A 169 -3.51 -16.68 19.74
N PHE A 170 -3.42 -15.74 18.79
CA PHE A 170 -2.69 -15.82 17.54
C PHE A 170 -1.48 -14.91 17.65
N ASP A 171 -0.26 -15.32 17.53
CA ASP A 171 0.87 -14.42 17.41
C ASP A 171 0.89 -13.84 15.99
N MET A 172 0.60 -12.55 15.88
CA MET A 172 0.96 -11.88 14.65
C MET A 172 2.48 -11.86 14.55
N PRO A 173 3.05 -12.33 13.42
CA PRO A 173 4.48 -12.20 13.22
C PRO A 173 4.85 -10.73 13.32
N THR A 174 5.92 -10.42 14.05
CA THR A 174 6.48 -9.09 14.09
C THR A 174 6.85 -8.68 12.67
N ILE A 175 6.22 -7.64 12.14
CA ILE A 175 6.64 -7.04 10.88
C ILE A 175 8.07 -6.56 11.11
N LEU A 176 9.00 -7.09 10.34
CA LEU A 176 10.41 -6.72 10.46
C LEU A 176 10.55 -5.22 10.34
N ALA A 177 11.25 -4.62 11.30
CA ALA A 177 11.57 -3.21 11.26
C ALA A 177 12.20 -2.87 9.91
N GLY A 178 11.64 -1.89 9.22
CA GLY A 178 12.12 -1.47 7.92
C GLY A 178 13.62 -1.19 8.01
N THR A 179 14.37 -1.80 7.11
CA THR A 179 15.83 -1.66 7.06
C THR A 179 16.24 -0.44 6.26
N TYR A 180 15.46 0.64 6.33
CA TYR A 180 15.78 1.87 5.62
C TYR A 180 17.11 2.44 6.13
N ALA A 181 18.13 2.31 5.33
CA ALA A 181 19.44 2.90 5.55
C ALA A 181 20.17 3.08 4.20
N PRO A 182 19.60 3.85 3.27
CA PRO A 182 20.21 4.07 1.96
C PRO A 182 21.52 4.83 2.08
N VAL A 183 22.45 4.48 1.21
CA VAL A 183 23.76 5.12 1.11
C VAL A 183 23.92 5.71 -0.29
N TYR A 184 24.29 6.97 -0.38
CA TYR A 184 24.62 7.59 -1.66
C TYR A 184 25.86 6.91 -2.28
N PRO A 185 25.90 6.62 -3.58
CA PRO A 185 24.93 6.97 -4.63
C PRO A 185 23.97 5.83 -5.01
N PHE A 186 23.72 4.87 -4.14
CA PHE A 186 23.04 3.61 -4.47
C PHE A 186 21.52 3.70 -4.40
N ASN A 187 20.95 4.78 -3.89
CA ASN A 187 19.50 4.97 -3.82
C ASN A 187 18.99 5.86 -4.95
N HIS A 188 18.15 5.30 -5.82
CA HIS A 188 17.59 5.97 -6.98
C HIS A 188 16.13 6.32 -6.73
N VAL A 189 15.77 7.60 -6.83
CA VAL A 189 14.49 8.12 -6.40
C VAL A 189 13.79 8.89 -7.51
N PHE A 190 12.52 8.54 -7.77
CA PHE A 190 11.59 9.34 -8.57
C PHE A 190 10.54 9.93 -7.62
N GLN A 191 10.52 11.23 -7.49
CA GLN A 191 9.59 11.92 -6.60
C GLN A 191 8.74 12.93 -7.37
N SER A 192 7.42 12.93 -7.12
CA SER A 192 6.52 13.95 -7.63
C SER A 192 6.48 15.17 -6.72
N GLU A 193 5.97 16.31 -7.21
CA GLU A 193 5.79 17.55 -6.41
C GLU A 193 4.98 17.35 -5.14
N THR A 194 3.98 16.48 -5.18
CA THR A 194 3.11 16.19 -4.02
C THR A 194 3.70 15.17 -3.07
N GLY A 195 4.86 14.59 -3.40
CA GLY A 195 5.58 13.65 -2.56
C GLY A 195 5.21 12.18 -2.76
N HIS A 196 4.67 11.79 -3.93
CA HIS A 196 4.66 10.38 -4.32
C HIS A 196 6.07 9.96 -4.69
N VAL A 197 6.48 8.77 -4.27
CA VAL A 197 7.85 8.28 -4.46
C VAL A 197 7.87 6.89 -5.05
N LEU A 198 8.73 6.69 -6.05
CA LEU A 198 9.19 5.37 -6.49
C LEU A 198 10.70 5.32 -6.24
N GLU A 199 11.14 4.30 -5.52
CA GLU A 199 12.50 4.20 -5.02
C GLU A 199 13.09 2.83 -5.30
N PHE A 200 14.34 2.82 -5.77
CA PHE A 200 15.18 1.63 -5.94
C PHE A 200 16.46 1.85 -5.13
N ASP A 201 16.58 1.13 -4.04
CA ASP A 201 17.74 1.19 -3.16
C ASP A 201 18.62 -0.04 -3.39
N ASP A 202 19.79 0.18 -3.95
CA ASP A 202 20.80 -0.84 -4.24
C ASP A 202 21.90 -0.90 -3.17
N THR A 203 21.71 -0.21 -2.04
CA THR A 203 22.64 -0.23 -0.92
C THR A 203 22.89 -1.67 -0.46
N THR A 204 24.15 -2.05 -0.31
CA THR A 204 24.54 -3.41 0.11
C THR A 204 23.86 -3.79 1.42
N ASP A 205 23.27 -4.98 1.44
CA ASP A 205 22.50 -5.55 2.57
C ASP A 205 21.26 -4.74 3.01
N LYS A 206 20.86 -3.73 2.20
CA LYS A 206 19.71 -2.85 2.45
C LYS A 206 18.84 -2.64 1.20
N ARG A 207 19.00 -3.51 0.21
CA ARG A 207 18.27 -3.41 -1.07
C ARG A 207 16.78 -3.35 -0.84
N ARG A 208 16.11 -2.48 -1.63
CA ARG A 208 14.68 -2.27 -1.46
C ARG A 208 14.06 -1.66 -2.72
N ILE A 209 12.82 -2.05 -2.99
CA ILE A 209 11.96 -1.36 -3.96
C ILE A 209 10.76 -0.85 -3.19
N GLN A 210 10.46 0.44 -3.29
CA GLN A 210 9.33 1.03 -2.59
C GLN A 210 8.52 1.95 -3.50
N LEU A 211 7.20 1.82 -3.44
CA LEU A 211 6.23 2.72 -4.03
C LEU A 211 5.41 3.35 -2.90
N THR A 212 5.52 4.66 -2.72
CA THR A 212 4.86 5.39 -1.63
C THR A 212 3.89 6.43 -2.16
N HIS A 213 2.68 6.43 -1.63
CA HIS A 213 1.71 7.50 -1.81
C HIS A 213 1.97 8.64 -0.81
N ALA A 214 1.76 9.90 -1.22
CA ALA A 214 2.00 11.07 -0.36
C ALA A 214 1.21 11.07 0.95
N ALA A 215 0.08 10.36 1.04
CA ALA A 215 -0.69 10.18 2.27
C ALA A 215 -0.12 9.12 3.22
N GLY A 216 0.91 8.36 2.80
CA GLY A 216 1.59 7.38 3.64
C GLY A 216 1.32 5.91 3.33
N SER A 217 0.36 5.57 2.46
CA SER A 217 0.22 4.19 1.99
C SER A 217 1.40 3.80 1.11
N TYR A 218 1.91 2.57 1.22
CA TYR A 218 3.07 2.11 0.45
C TYR A 218 3.03 0.61 0.13
N LEU A 219 3.81 0.24 -0.88
CA LEU A 219 4.17 -1.12 -1.24
C LEU A 219 5.70 -1.22 -1.21
N GLU A 220 6.25 -2.17 -0.45
CA GLU A 220 7.69 -2.34 -0.31
C GLU A 220 8.12 -3.79 -0.48
N TYR A 221 9.16 -4.00 -1.28
CA TYR A 221 9.94 -5.23 -1.27
C TYR A 221 11.25 -4.98 -0.52
N SER A 222 11.44 -5.67 0.60
CA SER A 222 12.64 -5.55 1.43
C SER A 222 13.80 -6.41 0.93
N ASN A 223 14.96 -6.28 1.54
CA ASN A 223 16.21 -6.93 1.11
C ASN A 223 16.13 -8.47 1.06
N ASP A 224 15.32 -9.08 1.89
CA ASP A 224 15.08 -10.53 1.94
C ASP A 224 13.96 -11.01 0.98
N GLY A 225 13.35 -10.08 0.23
CA GLY A 225 12.25 -10.35 -0.68
C GLY A 225 10.86 -10.32 -0.01
N THR A 226 10.76 -9.97 1.26
CA THR A 226 9.47 -9.78 1.94
C THR A 226 8.69 -8.64 1.29
N LEU A 227 7.43 -8.90 0.96
CA LEU A 227 6.50 -7.89 0.47
C LEU A 227 5.65 -7.34 1.61
N VAL A 228 5.69 -6.03 1.81
CA VAL A 228 4.82 -5.29 2.72
C VAL A 228 3.87 -4.40 1.93
N SER A 229 2.56 -4.53 2.18
CA SER A 229 1.53 -3.63 1.67
C SER A 229 0.86 -2.94 2.85
N HIS A 230 1.12 -1.65 3.00
CA HIS A 230 0.53 -0.81 4.04
C HIS A 230 -0.49 0.15 3.43
N VAL A 231 -1.72 0.13 3.94
CA VAL A 231 -2.83 0.96 3.44
C VAL A 231 -3.45 1.71 4.62
N ILE A 232 -3.40 3.03 4.58
CA ILE A 232 -3.91 3.90 5.66
C ILE A 232 -5.45 3.98 5.67
N SER A 233 -6.08 3.83 4.50
CA SER A 233 -7.54 3.92 4.37
C SER A 233 -8.11 2.56 3.98
N GLU A 234 -8.85 2.46 2.89
CA GLU A 234 -9.54 1.27 2.44
C GLU A 234 -8.73 0.53 1.39
N LYS A 235 -8.76 -0.81 1.41
CA LYS A 235 -8.20 -1.66 0.37
C LYS A 235 -9.30 -2.44 -0.32
N PHE A 236 -9.34 -2.36 -1.67
CA PHE A 236 -10.23 -3.14 -2.52
C PHE A 236 -9.41 -4.11 -3.36
N ASP A 237 -9.64 -5.40 -3.17
CA ASP A 237 -9.12 -6.44 -4.05
C ASP A 237 -10.27 -6.96 -4.92
N VAL A 238 -10.28 -6.61 -6.21
CA VAL A 238 -11.33 -6.98 -7.15
C VAL A 238 -10.75 -7.90 -8.22
N VAL A 239 -11.25 -9.13 -8.28
CA VAL A 239 -10.84 -10.12 -9.27
C VAL A 239 -12.08 -10.54 -10.08
N ASN A 240 -12.11 -10.21 -11.36
CA ASN A 240 -13.25 -10.50 -12.23
C ASN A 240 -13.34 -11.97 -12.71
N SER A 241 -12.31 -12.75 -12.43
CA SER A 241 -12.25 -14.17 -12.75
C SER A 241 -11.82 -14.96 -11.51
N ASN A 242 -10.93 -15.93 -11.63
CA ASN A 242 -10.49 -16.77 -10.53
C ASN A 242 -9.36 -16.12 -9.73
N LEU A 243 -9.41 -16.26 -8.42
CA LEU A 243 -8.30 -15.98 -7.53
C LEU A 243 -7.69 -17.30 -7.06
N PHE A 244 -6.39 -17.47 -7.28
CA PHE A 244 -5.60 -18.58 -6.77
C PHE A 244 -4.61 -18.06 -5.74
N ALA A 245 -4.65 -18.59 -4.52
CA ALA A 245 -3.69 -18.27 -3.47
C ALA A 245 -3.08 -19.57 -2.93
N PHE A 246 -1.77 -19.59 -2.81
CA PHE A 246 -1.02 -20.69 -2.20
C PHE A 246 -0.06 -20.09 -1.15
N THR A 247 -0.12 -20.60 0.06
CA THR A 247 0.79 -20.24 1.15
C THR A 247 1.53 -21.48 1.61
N GLY A 248 2.86 -21.47 1.49
CA GLY A 248 3.71 -22.60 1.91
C GLY A 248 3.92 -22.71 3.42
N GLY A 249 3.52 -21.68 4.17
CA GLY A 249 3.55 -21.60 5.63
C GLY A 249 2.18 -21.28 6.20
N ASP A 250 2.16 -20.52 7.29
CA ASP A 250 0.93 -20.13 7.97
C ASP A 250 0.25 -18.94 7.27
N THR A 251 -1.09 -18.92 7.34
CA THR A 251 -1.89 -17.72 7.00
C THR A 251 -2.56 -17.23 8.28
N ILE A 252 -2.23 -16.01 8.68
CA ILE A 252 -2.76 -15.37 9.89
C ILE A 252 -3.60 -14.16 9.50
N GLN A 253 -4.84 -14.09 9.98
CA GLN A 253 -5.74 -12.96 9.72
C GLN A 253 -6.36 -12.49 11.04
N THR A 254 -6.16 -11.22 11.39
CA THR A 254 -6.78 -10.56 12.53
C THR A 254 -7.71 -9.45 12.03
N ILE A 255 -8.92 -9.38 12.59
CA ILE A 255 -9.95 -8.41 12.18
C ILE A 255 -10.62 -7.87 13.45
N ASP A 256 -10.47 -6.56 13.70
CA ASP A 256 -11.13 -5.88 14.83
C ASP A 256 -12.63 -5.67 14.61
N GLY A 257 -13.06 -5.72 13.36
CA GLY A 257 -14.46 -5.58 12.97
C GLY A 257 -15.13 -6.90 12.65
N SER A 258 -15.89 -6.94 11.56
CA SER A 258 -16.66 -8.11 11.13
C SER A 258 -16.05 -8.74 9.90
N LEU A 259 -15.91 -10.05 9.86
CA LEU A 259 -15.67 -10.83 8.65
C LEU A 259 -17.00 -11.28 8.06
N LYS A 260 -17.28 -10.93 6.79
CA LYS A 260 -18.45 -11.38 6.05
C LYS A 260 -18.01 -12.10 4.78
N VAL A 261 -18.37 -13.38 4.68
CA VAL A 261 -18.11 -14.22 3.50
C VAL A 261 -19.43 -14.58 2.84
N LYS A 262 -19.59 -14.31 1.55
CA LYS A 262 -20.73 -14.74 0.76
C LYS A 262 -20.24 -15.51 -0.45
N VAL A 263 -20.61 -16.79 -0.53
CA VAL A 263 -20.33 -17.67 -1.65
C VAL A 263 -21.59 -17.77 -2.50
N ASN A 264 -21.44 -17.93 -3.82
CA ASN A 264 -22.53 -18.14 -4.78
C ASN A 264 -23.60 -17.02 -4.75
N ARG A 265 -23.18 -15.77 -4.94
CA ARG A 265 -24.07 -14.60 -4.93
C ARG A 265 -25.22 -14.69 -5.96
N SER A 266 -25.03 -15.40 -7.05
CA SER A 266 -25.98 -15.55 -8.15
C SER A 266 -26.88 -16.79 -8.06
N ASP A 267 -26.85 -17.52 -6.94
CA ASP A 267 -27.64 -18.72 -6.68
C ASP A 267 -27.53 -19.80 -7.78
N THR A 268 -26.36 -19.93 -8.39
CA THR A 268 -26.09 -20.92 -9.43
C THR A 268 -25.80 -22.30 -8.81
N ALA A 269 -26.43 -23.34 -9.31
CA ALA A 269 -26.20 -24.70 -8.82
C ALA A 269 -24.75 -25.16 -9.03
N GLY A 270 -24.21 -25.94 -8.09
CA GLY A 270 -22.88 -26.52 -8.16
C GLY A 270 -21.75 -25.68 -7.57
N ASN A 271 -22.05 -24.52 -6.97
CA ASN A 271 -21.06 -23.72 -6.25
C ASN A 271 -21.08 -24.04 -4.76
N HIS A 272 -19.90 -24.25 -4.18
CA HIS A 272 -19.71 -24.71 -2.80
C HIS A 272 -18.78 -23.80 -2.01
N TYR A 273 -18.84 -23.91 -0.70
CA TYR A 273 -17.83 -23.44 0.23
C TYR A 273 -17.28 -24.65 0.95
N ASP A 274 -16.11 -25.11 0.51
CA ASP A 274 -15.47 -26.31 1.03
C ASP A 274 -14.33 -25.93 1.99
N ILE A 275 -14.28 -26.62 3.12
CA ILE A 275 -13.17 -26.55 4.08
C ILE A 275 -12.65 -27.98 4.27
N GLU A 276 -11.41 -28.21 3.90
CA GLU A 276 -10.72 -29.49 4.12
C GLU A 276 -9.52 -29.25 5.02
N VAL A 277 -9.37 -30.09 6.04
CA VAL A 277 -8.24 -30.07 6.97
C VAL A 277 -7.56 -31.43 6.92
N GLY A 278 -6.27 -31.41 6.63
CA GLY A 278 -5.50 -32.64 6.47
C GLY A 278 -5.35 -33.46 7.75
N SER A 279 -4.83 -34.68 7.59
CA SER A 279 -4.62 -35.61 8.70
C SER A 279 -3.73 -35.02 9.79
N GLY A 280 -4.16 -35.17 11.04
CA GLY A 280 -3.44 -34.68 12.22
C GLY A 280 -3.67 -33.20 12.57
N ALA A 281 -4.49 -32.48 11.79
CA ALA A 281 -4.86 -31.11 12.07
C ALA A 281 -6.32 -30.99 12.53
N ASN A 282 -6.70 -29.87 13.14
CA ASN A 282 -8.00 -29.64 13.74
C ASN A 282 -8.68 -28.39 13.15
N ILE A 283 -10.01 -28.37 13.17
CA ILE A 283 -10.80 -27.16 13.04
C ILE A 283 -11.25 -26.75 14.43
N ASN A 284 -10.83 -25.59 14.89
CA ASN A 284 -11.20 -25.04 16.18
C ASN A 284 -12.08 -23.80 16.01
N ILE A 285 -13.28 -23.81 16.60
CA ILE A 285 -14.21 -22.68 16.61
C ILE A 285 -14.45 -22.29 18.06
N MET A 286 -14.12 -21.06 18.43
CA MET A 286 -14.35 -20.54 19.77
C MET A 286 -15.18 -19.24 19.71
N VAL A 287 -16.31 -19.22 20.37
CA VAL A 287 -17.15 -18.03 20.56
C VAL A 287 -17.09 -17.68 22.05
N ARG A 288 -16.40 -16.59 22.42
CA ARG A 288 -16.16 -16.26 23.85
C ARG A 288 -17.34 -15.59 24.54
N GLY A 289 -18.22 -14.96 23.78
CA GLY A 289 -19.44 -14.35 24.31
C GLY A 289 -20.39 -14.10 23.14
N GLY A 290 -21.58 -14.63 23.20
CA GLY A 290 -22.55 -14.65 22.12
C GLY A 290 -22.84 -16.07 21.64
N ASP A 291 -23.48 -16.19 20.48
CA ASP A 291 -24.06 -17.42 19.98
C ASP A 291 -23.35 -17.93 18.74
N LEU A 292 -23.31 -19.24 18.54
CA LEU A 292 -23.06 -19.87 17.24
C LEU A 292 -24.40 -20.22 16.60
N ASN A 293 -24.82 -19.49 15.58
CA ASN A 293 -26.08 -19.69 14.87
C ASN A 293 -25.85 -20.41 13.55
N MET A 294 -26.52 -21.56 13.37
CA MET A 294 -26.53 -22.32 12.12
C MET A 294 -27.97 -22.40 11.57
N ASN A 295 -28.20 -21.90 10.36
CA ASN A 295 -29.49 -22.00 9.68
C ASN A 295 -29.29 -22.74 8.37
N VAL A 296 -29.84 -23.96 8.28
CA VAL A 296 -29.69 -24.85 7.14
C VAL A 296 -31.09 -25.21 6.61
N LYS A 297 -31.41 -24.82 5.38
CA LYS A 297 -32.70 -25.18 4.73
C LYS A 297 -32.73 -26.62 4.22
N GLY A 298 -31.58 -27.22 4.03
CA GLY A 298 -31.44 -28.62 3.60
C GLY A 298 -31.09 -29.54 4.77
N ASN A 299 -30.26 -30.53 4.52
CA ASN A 299 -29.85 -31.51 5.52
C ASN A 299 -28.56 -31.08 6.22
N VAL A 300 -28.40 -31.44 7.47
CA VAL A 300 -27.12 -31.46 8.21
C VAL A 300 -26.71 -32.89 8.37
N ASN A 301 -25.57 -33.28 7.76
CA ASN A 301 -25.00 -34.62 7.88
C ASN A 301 -23.71 -34.54 8.70
N GLN A 302 -23.61 -35.32 9.78
CA GLN A 302 -22.41 -35.40 10.59
C GLN A 302 -21.97 -36.88 10.66
N PHE A 303 -20.73 -37.14 10.22
CA PHE A 303 -20.11 -38.48 10.28
C PHE A 303 -18.88 -38.34 11.18
N ILE A 304 -18.87 -39.09 12.31
CA ILE A 304 -17.85 -39.02 13.33
C ILE A 304 -17.40 -40.45 13.61
N ASP A 305 -16.15 -40.76 13.30
CA ASP A 305 -15.58 -42.10 13.58
C ASP A 305 -15.21 -42.28 15.06
N GLY A 306 -15.02 -41.18 15.77
CA GLY A 306 -14.73 -41.18 17.22
C GLY A 306 -15.95 -40.79 18.07
N ASP A 307 -15.71 -40.12 19.17
CA ASP A 307 -16.73 -39.70 20.11
C ASP A 307 -17.29 -38.31 19.76
N MET A 308 -18.58 -38.10 19.93
CA MET A 308 -19.22 -36.80 19.99
C MET A 308 -19.52 -36.43 21.45
N ASN A 309 -18.81 -35.47 22.01
CA ASN A 309 -19.03 -34.96 23.35
C ASN A 309 -19.74 -33.60 23.31
N ALA A 310 -20.89 -33.49 23.99
CA ALA A 310 -21.65 -32.24 24.09
C ALA A 310 -21.94 -31.97 25.56
N SER A 311 -21.58 -30.79 26.06
CA SER A 311 -21.91 -30.34 27.44
C SER A 311 -22.66 -29.01 27.32
N MET A 312 -23.85 -28.93 27.89
CA MET A 312 -24.73 -27.77 27.77
C MET A 312 -25.74 -27.75 28.92
N ASP A 313 -26.27 -26.56 29.21
CA ASP A 313 -27.32 -26.44 30.22
C ASP A 313 -28.65 -27.07 29.77
N ASN A 314 -29.03 -26.89 28.53
CA ASN A 314 -30.24 -27.42 27.96
C ASN A 314 -30.03 -27.93 26.53
N LEU A 315 -30.52 -29.13 26.26
CA LEU A 315 -30.63 -29.67 24.89
C LEU A 315 -32.12 -29.75 24.52
N ARG A 316 -32.50 -29.10 23.44
CA ARG A 316 -33.85 -29.24 22.85
C ARG A 316 -33.74 -29.80 21.45
N LEU A 317 -34.44 -30.88 21.19
CA LEU A 317 -34.55 -31.49 19.86
C LEU A 317 -36.02 -31.52 19.46
N ASP A 318 -36.40 -30.77 18.45
CA ASP A 318 -37.74 -30.74 17.86
C ASP A 318 -37.70 -31.35 16.47
N ALA A 319 -38.47 -32.38 16.22
CA ALA A 319 -38.62 -32.99 14.93
C ALA A 319 -40.11 -33.14 14.60
N SER A 320 -40.54 -32.62 13.44
CA SER A 320 -41.93 -32.72 13.02
C SER A 320 -42.37 -34.15 12.67
N ASN A 321 -41.41 -35.04 12.46
CA ASN A 321 -41.72 -36.41 12.04
C ASN A 321 -41.14 -37.45 13.00
N LYS A 322 -39.80 -37.57 13.12
CA LYS A 322 -39.19 -38.64 13.89
C LYS A 322 -37.84 -38.27 14.45
N ILE A 323 -37.58 -38.63 15.68
CA ILE A 323 -36.26 -38.72 16.27
C ILE A 323 -35.92 -40.20 16.48
N THR A 324 -34.78 -40.65 15.95
CA THR A 324 -34.29 -42.00 16.15
C THR A 324 -32.94 -41.95 16.84
N MET A 325 -32.84 -42.70 17.96
CA MET A 325 -31.56 -42.98 18.64
C MET A 325 -31.33 -44.46 18.57
N SER A 326 -30.13 -44.89 18.13
CA SER A 326 -29.76 -46.28 18.02
C SER A 326 -28.31 -46.47 18.46
N ALA A 327 -28.05 -47.45 19.26
CA ALA A 327 -26.71 -47.83 19.74
C ALA A 327 -26.52 -49.34 19.65
N GLY A 328 -25.32 -49.78 19.30
CA GLY A 328 -24.93 -51.20 19.39
C GLY A 328 -24.78 -51.72 20.80
N GLY A 329 -24.70 -50.82 21.76
CA GLY A 329 -24.64 -51.10 23.21
C GLY A 329 -25.81 -50.49 23.95
N VAL A 330 -25.53 -49.79 25.04
CA VAL A 330 -26.54 -49.21 25.95
C VAL A 330 -26.81 -47.72 25.55
N ILE A 331 -28.08 -47.36 25.46
CA ILE A 331 -28.51 -45.97 25.54
C ILE A 331 -28.84 -45.68 27.00
N LYS A 332 -28.05 -44.84 27.67
CA LYS A 332 -28.27 -44.46 29.08
C LYS A 332 -28.85 -43.05 29.12
N ILE A 333 -30.01 -42.91 29.78
CA ILE A 333 -30.59 -41.63 30.12
C ILE A 333 -30.59 -41.53 31.63
N ASP A 334 -29.90 -40.57 32.21
CA ASP A 334 -29.74 -40.40 33.65
C ASP A 334 -30.10 -38.96 34.04
N GLY A 335 -30.96 -38.79 35.03
CA GLY A 335 -31.43 -37.45 35.46
C GLY A 335 -32.23 -37.55 36.75
N GLY A 336 -32.51 -36.41 37.40
CA GLY A 336 -33.36 -36.33 38.60
C GLY A 336 -34.81 -36.78 38.35
N SER A 337 -35.30 -36.64 37.13
CA SER A 337 -36.54 -37.22 36.62
C SER A 337 -36.43 -37.48 35.15
N VAL A 338 -37.04 -38.52 34.64
CA VAL A 338 -37.22 -38.82 33.21
C VAL A 338 -38.72 -38.89 32.98
N ASP A 339 -39.24 -37.98 32.19
CA ASP A 339 -40.63 -37.92 31.79
C ASP A 339 -40.75 -38.33 30.31
N ILE A 340 -41.62 -39.35 30.06
CA ILE A 340 -41.85 -39.86 28.71
C ILE A 340 -43.35 -39.83 28.53
N ASP A 341 -43.83 -38.95 27.66
CA ASP A 341 -45.23 -38.82 27.31
C ASP A 341 -45.46 -39.18 25.82
N GLY A 342 -46.41 -40.04 25.56
CA GLY A 342 -46.70 -40.49 24.19
C GLY A 342 -47.82 -41.57 24.19
N ASP A 343 -48.54 -41.64 23.05
CA ASP A 343 -49.58 -42.65 22.84
C ASP A 343 -49.37 -43.34 21.46
N PRO A 344 -48.96 -44.61 21.41
CA PRO A 344 -48.57 -45.47 22.54
C PRO A 344 -47.13 -45.28 22.97
N ILE A 345 -46.81 -45.61 24.25
CA ILE A 345 -45.44 -45.85 24.74
C ILE A 345 -45.21 -47.36 24.66
N ASP A 346 -44.26 -47.81 23.83
CA ASP A 346 -43.89 -49.22 23.72
C ASP A 346 -42.46 -49.41 24.27
N LEU A 347 -42.35 -50.13 25.36
CA LEU A 347 -41.11 -50.44 26.08
C LEU A 347 -40.83 -51.95 25.97
N ASN A 348 -40.19 -52.39 24.88
CA ASN A 348 -39.80 -53.76 24.68
C ASN A 348 -38.38 -54.06 25.15
#